data_76b19e71393ba99de788375321c3f493
#
_entry.id   76b19e71393ba99de788375321c3f493
#
_cell.length_a   1.000
_cell.length_b   1.000
_cell.length_c   1.000
_cell.angle_alpha   90.00
_cell.angle_beta   90.00
_cell.angle_gamma   90.00
#
_symmetry.space_group_name_H-M   'P 1'
#
loop_
_entity.id
_entity.type
_entity.pdbx_description
1 polymer ?
#
loop_
_entity_poly.entity_id
_entity_poly.type
_entity_poly.pdbx_seq_one_letter_code
_entity_poly.pdbx_strand_id
1 'polypeptide(L)'
;GDVYKRQIPGIVEDYMNKVNEKIGTNYKLFNYYGAPDATHVIVAMGSVCDTIEETIDYLNEKEGTKLGLVKVRLYRPFRADKLVEAIPSTCEQISVLDRTKEPGSEGEPLYLDVVAALKGTQFHDVAIASGRYGLGSKDTTPAQIKAVYWNASWKDTYKPRFTIGIEDDVTNLSLETEGKLDSAPAGTTACKFWGLGADGTVGANKNSIKIIGDHTDLYAQAYFAYDS
;
A
#
# COMPACT_ATOMS: atom_id res chain seq x y z
N GLY A 1 3.95 -1.71 -30.99
CA GLY A 1 3.43 -1.37 -29.65
C GLY A 1 2.32 -2.30 -29.17
N ASP A 2 1.37 -2.69 -30.04
CA ASP A 2 0.19 -3.45 -29.59
C ASP A 2 0.43 -4.95 -29.39
N VAL A 3 1.45 -5.53 -30.01
CA VAL A 3 1.74 -6.96 -29.89
C VAL A 3 2.15 -7.31 -28.47
N TYR A 4 3.10 -6.58 -27.87
CA TYR A 4 3.54 -6.90 -26.51
C TYR A 4 2.52 -6.50 -25.45
N LYS A 5 1.66 -5.50 -25.68
CA LYS A 5 0.55 -5.21 -24.76
C LYS A 5 -0.40 -6.41 -24.59
N ARG A 6 -0.55 -7.22 -25.64
CA ARG A 6 -1.38 -8.44 -25.61
C ARG A 6 -0.63 -9.65 -25.07
N GLN A 7 0.66 -9.78 -25.36
CA GLN A 7 1.46 -10.96 -25.01
C GLN A 7 2.05 -10.91 -23.60
N ILE A 8 2.61 -9.74 -23.19
CA ILE A 8 3.31 -9.64 -21.90
C ILE A 8 2.44 -10.01 -20.71
N PRO A 9 1.18 -9.55 -20.56
CA PRO A 9 0.37 -9.93 -19.41
C PRO A 9 0.22 -11.44 -19.26
N GLY A 10 -0.06 -12.17 -20.35
CA GLY A 10 -0.16 -13.63 -20.32
C GLY A 10 1.15 -14.31 -19.94
N ILE A 11 2.29 -13.83 -20.48
CA ILE A 11 3.61 -14.35 -20.12
C ILE A 11 3.88 -14.15 -18.62
N VAL A 12 3.56 -12.97 -18.09
CA VAL A 12 3.74 -12.67 -16.66
C VAL A 12 2.84 -13.55 -15.80
N GLU A 13 1.57 -13.73 -16.17
CA GLU A 13 0.64 -14.65 -15.47
C GLU A 13 1.16 -16.09 -15.47
N ASP A 14 1.67 -16.58 -16.58
CA ASP A 14 2.24 -17.94 -16.69
C ASP A 14 3.44 -18.12 -15.74
N TYR A 15 4.33 -17.12 -15.66
CA TYR A 15 5.45 -17.16 -14.71
C TYR A 15 5.00 -17.03 -13.26
N MET A 16 4.03 -16.16 -12.96
CA MET A 16 3.43 -16.07 -11.63
C MET A 16 2.82 -17.40 -11.20
N ASN A 17 2.10 -18.09 -12.10
CA ASN A 17 1.54 -19.43 -11.82
C ASN A 17 2.63 -20.46 -11.51
N LYS A 18 3.71 -20.49 -12.28
CA LYS A 18 4.87 -21.38 -12.00
C LYS A 18 5.51 -21.09 -10.65
N VAL A 19 5.62 -19.82 -10.25
CA VAL A 19 6.13 -19.44 -8.93
C VAL A 19 5.14 -19.85 -7.84
N ASN A 20 3.85 -19.61 -8.03
CA ASN A 20 2.79 -19.99 -7.10
C ASN A 20 2.81 -21.51 -6.82
N GLU A 21 2.90 -22.32 -7.87
CA GLU A 21 3.00 -23.78 -7.75
C GLU A 21 4.25 -24.23 -6.99
N LYS A 22 5.39 -23.54 -7.21
CA LYS A 22 6.69 -23.94 -6.66
C LYS A 22 6.84 -23.59 -5.18
N ILE A 23 6.32 -22.46 -4.73
CA ILE A 23 6.55 -21.94 -3.37
C ILE A 23 5.26 -21.63 -2.61
N GLY A 24 4.07 -22.04 -3.12
CA GLY A 24 2.80 -21.91 -2.42
C GLY A 24 2.29 -20.46 -2.28
N THR A 25 2.61 -19.59 -3.22
CA THR A 25 2.11 -18.20 -3.24
C THR A 25 0.85 -18.07 -4.09
N ASN A 26 0.26 -16.88 -4.15
CA ASN A 26 -0.93 -16.57 -4.97
C ASN A 26 -0.74 -15.26 -5.73
N TYR A 27 0.35 -15.14 -6.48
CA TYR A 27 0.61 -13.96 -7.30
C TYR A 27 -0.33 -13.88 -8.50
N LYS A 28 -0.89 -12.68 -8.72
CA LYS A 28 -1.72 -12.29 -9.86
C LYS A 28 -1.28 -10.92 -10.36
N LEU A 29 -1.71 -10.51 -11.55
CA LEU A 29 -1.41 -9.16 -12.06
C LEU A 29 -1.94 -8.07 -11.12
N PHE A 30 -3.09 -8.33 -10.50
CA PHE A 30 -3.69 -7.56 -9.41
C PHE A 30 -4.12 -8.53 -8.32
N ASN A 31 -3.62 -8.37 -7.12
CA ASN A 31 -4.04 -9.16 -5.96
C ASN A 31 -4.97 -8.35 -5.08
N TYR A 32 -6.10 -8.94 -4.73
CA TYR A 32 -6.96 -8.39 -3.69
C TYR A 32 -6.57 -8.92 -2.31
N TYR A 33 -6.70 -8.08 -1.28
CA TYR A 33 -6.52 -8.40 0.13
C TYR A 33 -7.53 -7.66 0.99
N GLY A 34 -8.05 -8.29 2.04
CA GLY A 34 -8.95 -7.69 3.02
C GLY A 34 -10.35 -8.30 3.04
N ALA A 35 -11.33 -7.55 3.51
CA ALA A 35 -12.71 -8.02 3.62
C ALA A 35 -13.32 -8.35 2.24
N PRO A 36 -13.97 -9.52 2.06
CA PRO A 36 -14.54 -9.89 0.76
C PRO A 36 -15.69 -8.98 0.32
N ASP A 37 -16.29 -8.27 1.26
CA ASP A 37 -17.34 -7.30 1.07
C ASP A 37 -16.88 -5.87 1.43
N ALA A 38 -15.63 -5.54 1.13
CA ALA A 38 -15.08 -4.22 1.40
C ALA A 38 -15.85 -3.12 0.69
N THR A 39 -16.17 -2.07 1.43
CA THR A 39 -16.81 -0.85 0.91
C THR A 39 -15.78 0.21 0.53
N HIS A 40 -14.59 0.13 1.12
CA HIS A 40 -13.49 1.05 0.84
C HIS A 40 -12.21 0.28 0.48
N VAL A 41 -11.64 0.58 -0.68
CA VAL A 41 -10.48 -0.10 -1.24
C VAL A 41 -9.35 0.89 -1.52
N ILE A 42 -8.15 0.58 -1.05
CA ILE A 42 -6.94 1.25 -1.53
C ILE A 42 -6.40 0.50 -2.75
N VAL A 43 -5.95 1.23 -3.76
CA VAL A 43 -5.16 0.69 -4.89
C VAL A 43 -3.75 1.23 -4.77
N ALA A 44 -2.77 0.35 -4.66
CA ALA A 44 -1.37 0.72 -4.48
C ALA A 44 -0.42 -0.31 -5.07
N MET A 45 0.88 0.04 -5.17
CA MET A 45 1.94 -0.87 -5.61
C MET A 45 3.19 -0.71 -4.75
N GLY A 46 3.99 -1.78 -4.68
CA GLY A 46 5.26 -1.78 -3.95
C GLY A 46 5.11 -2.02 -2.45
N SER A 47 6.13 -1.65 -1.70
CA SER A 47 6.29 -2.00 -0.28
C SER A 47 5.24 -1.40 0.65
N VAL A 48 4.57 -0.32 0.27
CA VAL A 48 3.47 0.25 1.07
C VAL A 48 2.32 -0.75 1.25
N CYS A 49 2.18 -1.71 0.32
CA CYS A 49 1.14 -2.72 0.41
C CYS A 49 1.22 -3.54 1.69
N ASP A 50 2.42 -3.84 2.19
CA ASP A 50 2.61 -4.61 3.42
C ASP A 50 2.09 -3.83 4.65
N THR A 51 2.38 -2.53 4.71
CA THR A 51 1.83 -1.64 5.76
C THR A 51 0.31 -1.52 5.67
N ILE A 52 -0.23 -1.49 4.45
CA ILE A 52 -1.69 -1.43 4.24
C ILE A 52 -2.35 -2.73 4.69
N GLU A 53 -1.80 -3.90 4.36
CA GLU A 53 -2.32 -5.20 4.79
C GLU A 53 -2.40 -5.31 6.31
N GLU A 54 -1.30 -5.00 6.99
CA GLU A 54 -1.24 -5.01 8.45
C GLU A 54 -2.25 -4.04 9.08
N THR A 55 -2.43 -2.87 8.47
CA THR A 55 -3.43 -1.89 8.93
C THR A 55 -4.85 -2.40 8.72
N ILE A 56 -5.14 -3.04 7.58
CA ILE A 56 -6.45 -3.65 7.29
C ILE A 56 -6.77 -4.73 8.31
N ASP A 57 -5.83 -5.63 8.59
CA ASP A 57 -6.04 -6.72 9.56
C ASP A 57 -6.38 -6.15 10.93
N TYR A 58 -5.61 -5.16 11.40
CA TYR A 58 -5.88 -4.49 12.65
C TYR A 58 -7.27 -3.84 12.69
N LEU A 59 -7.62 -3.05 11.68
CA LEU A 59 -8.88 -2.30 11.67
C LEU A 59 -10.10 -3.21 11.47
N ASN A 60 -10.01 -4.19 10.58
CA ASN A 60 -11.10 -5.13 10.33
C ASN A 60 -11.36 -6.00 11.57
N GLU A 61 -10.31 -6.43 12.29
CA GLU A 61 -10.44 -7.23 13.51
C GLU A 61 -10.90 -6.40 14.72
N LYS A 62 -10.27 -5.25 14.96
CA LYS A 62 -10.48 -4.47 16.20
C LYS A 62 -11.64 -3.48 16.10
N GLU A 63 -11.87 -2.90 14.93
CA GLU A 63 -12.89 -1.86 14.73
C GLU A 63 -14.09 -2.37 13.89
N GLY A 64 -14.06 -3.63 13.44
CA GLY A 64 -15.15 -4.24 12.67
C GLY A 64 -15.37 -3.57 11.31
N THR A 65 -14.33 -2.98 10.74
CA THR A 65 -14.39 -2.31 9.43
C THR A 65 -14.42 -3.31 8.28
N LYS A 66 -14.76 -2.82 7.07
CA LYS A 66 -14.76 -3.59 5.83
C LYS A 66 -13.85 -2.91 4.81
N LEU A 67 -12.55 -3.08 5.01
CA LEU A 67 -11.52 -2.45 4.24
C LEU A 67 -10.80 -3.46 3.34
N GLY A 68 -10.33 -2.99 2.20
CA GLY A 68 -9.60 -3.82 1.25
C GLY A 68 -8.49 -3.07 0.53
N LEU A 69 -7.63 -3.85 -0.10
CA LEU A 69 -6.48 -3.39 -0.90
C LEU A 69 -6.45 -4.15 -2.22
N VAL A 70 -6.24 -3.44 -3.31
CA VAL A 70 -5.79 -4.04 -4.58
C VAL A 70 -4.31 -3.71 -4.76
N LYS A 71 -3.48 -4.76 -4.76
CA LYS A 71 -2.04 -4.66 -5.03
C LYS A 71 -1.77 -4.76 -6.53
N VAL A 72 -1.22 -3.71 -7.13
CA VAL A 72 -0.81 -3.70 -8.54
C VAL A 72 0.56 -4.36 -8.65
N ARG A 73 0.65 -5.54 -9.26
CA ARG A 73 1.91 -6.25 -9.48
C ARG A 73 2.44 -6.10 -10.89
N LEU A 74 1.57 -5.98 -11.89
CA LEU A 74 1.95 -5.59 -13.26
C LEU A 74 1.35 -4.22 -13.58
N TYR A 75 2.17 -3.18 -13.48
CA TYR A 75 1.74 -1.82 -13.78
C TYR A 75 1.68 -1.54 -15.31
N ARG A 76 2.63 -2.06 -16.08
CA ARG A 76 2.68 -1.90 -17.54
C ARG A 76 3.00 -3.23 -18.22
N PRO A 77 2.23 -3.63 -19.23
CA PRO A 77 1.00 -3.02 -19.77
C PRO A 77 -0.16 -3.10 -18.77
N PHE A 78 -0.91 -2.00 -18.58
CA PHE A 78 -2.03 -1.96 -17.63
C PHE A 78 -3.22 -2.79 -18.15
N ARG A 79 -3.77 -3.65 -17.30
CA ARG A 79 -4.91 -4.53 -17.62
C ARG A 79 -6.14 -4.08 -16.82
N ALA A 80 -6.94 -3.22 -17.47
CA ALA A 80 -8.16 -2.66 -16.87
C ALA A 80 -9.17 -3.76 -16.44
N ASP A 81 -9.32 -4.79 -17.27
CA ASP A 81 -10.18 -5.94 -16.98
C ASP A 81 -9.77 -6.66 -15.69
N LYS A 82 -8.46 -6.86 -15.48
CA LYS A 82 -7.93 -7.53 -14.29
C LYS A 82 -8.04 -6.67 -13.02
N LEU A 83 -7.93 -5.35 -13.16
CA LEU A 83 -8.23 -4.45 -12.06
C LEU A 83 -9.71 -4.56 -11.64
N VAL A 84 -10.62 -4.50 -12.62
CA VAL A 84 -12.07 -4.59 -12.37
C VAL A 84 -12.44 -5.93 -11.70
N GLU A 85 -11.86 -7.04 -12.15
CA GLU A 85 -12.05 -8.37 -11.55
C GLU A 85 -11.57 -8.43 -10.08
N ALA A 86 -10.56 -7.65 -9.72
CA ALA A 86 -9.97 -7.66 -8.37
C ALA A 86 -10.76 -6.82 -7.36
N ILE A 87 -11.58 -5.87 -7.80
CA ILE A 87 -12.33 -4.98 -6.88
C ILE A 87 -13.62 -5.67 -6.43
N PRO A 88 -13.92 -5.74 -5.11
CA PRO A 88 -15.19 -6.25 -4.62
C PRO A 88 -16.38 -5.46 -5.17
N SER A 89 -17.46 -6.14 -5.53
CA SER A 89 -18.68 -5.50 -6.06
C SER A 89 -19.37 -4.55 -5.07
N THR A 90 -19.06 -4.67 -3.80
CA THR A 90 -19.53 -3.83 -2.70
C THR A 90 -18.75 -2.53 -2.53
N CYS A 91 -17.69 -2.32 -3.34
CA CYS A 91 -16.83 -1.15 -3.22
C CYS A 91 -17.59 0.14 -3.57
N GLU A 92 -17.63 1.07 -2.63
CA GLU A 92 -18.27 2.39 -2.75
C GLU A 92 -17.25 3.51 -2.93
N GLN A 93 -15.99 3.24 -2.53
CA GLN A 93 -14.92 4.23 -2.57
C GLN A 93 -13.55 3.61 -2.80
N ILE A 94 -12.74 4.30 -3.60
CA ILE A 94 -11.38 3.91 -3.92
C ILE A 94 -10.42 5.07 -3.60
N SER A 95 -9.33 4.78 -2.90
CA SER A 95 -8.19 5.67 -2.73
C SER A 95 -7.00 5.11 -3.47
N VAL A 96 -6.47 5.84 -4.44
CA VAL A 96 -5.28 5.42 -5.19
C VAL A 96 -4.05 6.10 -4.61
N LEU A 97 -3.04 5.31 -4.25
CA LEU A 97 -1.79 5.82 -3.68
C LEU A 97 -0.65 5.75 -4.70
N ASP A 98 -0.10 6.91 -5.03
CA ASP A 98 1.06 7.09 -5.90
C ASP A 98 2.27 7.61 -5.12
N ARG A 99 3.43 6.93 -5.25
CA ARG A 99 4.71 7.40 -4.70
C ARG A 99 5.43 8.29 -5.70
N THR A 100 4.70 9.22 -6.28
CA THR A 100 5.23 10.19 -7.24
C THR A 100 4.41 11.47 -7.20
N LYS A 101 4.98 12.53 -7.77
CA LYS A 101 4.29 13.78 -8.09
C LYS A 101 4.46 14.03 -9.57
N GLU A 102 3.35 14.25 -10.27
CA GLU A 102 3.34 14.53 -11.71
C GLU A 102 2.93 16.00 -11.95
N PRO A 103 3.89 16.94 -11.92
CA PRO A 103 3.57 18.36 -12.10
C PRO A 103 2.97 18.65 -13.49
N GLY A 104 1.89 19.42 -13.50
CA GLY A 104 1.21 19.79 -14.74
C GLY A 104 0.25 18.72 -15.29
N SER A 105 0.10 17.59 -14.62
CA SER A 105 -0.91 16.58 -14.93
C SER A 105 -2.17 16.76 -14.09
N GLU A 106 -3.30 16.25 -14.59
CA GLU A 106 -4.58 16.22 -13.86
C GLU A 106 -4.58 15.23 -12.70
N GLY A 107 -3.58 14.37 -12.57
CA GLY A 107 -3.41 13.41 -11.49
C GLY A 107 -2.13 12.59 -11.64
N GLU A 108 -1.83 11.81 -10.63
CA GLU A 108 -0.70 10.90 -10.63
C GLU A 108 -0.96 9.70 -11.57
N PRO A 109 0.09 9.03 -12.06
CA PRO A 109 -0.04 8.03 -13.12
C PRO A 109 -0.97 6.86 -12.80
N LEU A 110 -0.85 6.25 -11.60
CA LEU A 110 -1.71 5.12 -11.23
C LEU A 110 -3.17 5.58 -11.05
N TYR A 111 -3.38 6.73 -10.44
CA TYR A 111 -4.71 7.31 -10.29
C TYR A 111 -5.40 7.49 -11.64
N LEU A 112 -4.72 8.07 -12.63
CA LEU A 112 -5.28 8.28 -13.98
C LEU A 112 -5.62 6.94 -14.67
N ASP A 113 -4.76 5.94 -14.53
CA ASP A 113 -5.03 4.60 -15.08
C ASP A 113 -6.25 3.95 -14.43
N VAL A 114 -6.39 4.06 -13.10
CA VAL A 114 -7.55 3.52 -12.37
C VAL A 114 -8.82 4.23 -12.81
N VAL A 115 -8.84 5.56 -12.85
CA VAL A 115 -10.01 6.34 -13.32
C VAL A 115 -10.41 5.93 -14.73
N ALA A 116 -9.43 5.83 -15.66
CA ALA A 116 -9.69 5.42 -17.03
C ALA A 116 -10.21 3.98 -17.13
N ALA A 117 -9.66 3.07 -16.31
CA ALA A 117 -10.05 1.66 -16.30
C ALA A 117 -11.47 1.42 -15.79
N LEU A 118 -11.92 2.22 -14.82
CA LEU A 118 -13.23 2.05 -14.19
C LEU A 118 -14.36 2.77 -14.93
N LYS A 119 -14.03 3.70 -15.83
CA LYS A 119 -15.01 4.40 -16.65
C LYS A 119 -15.79 3.42 -17.52
N GLY A 120 -17.11 3.45 -17.43
CA GLY A 120 -17.99 2.55 -18.21
C GLY A 120 -18.11 1.12 -17.65
N THR A 121 -17.58 0.88 -16.46
CA THR A 121 -17.78 -0.38 -15.71
C THR A 121 -18.86 -0.21 -14.66
N GLN A 122 -19.13 -1.27 -13.89
CA GLN A 122 -20.02 -1.23 -12.72
C GLN A 122 -19.54 -0.26 -11.62
N PHE A 123 -18.30 0.18 -11.68
CA PHE A 123 -17.68 1.11 -10.72
C PHE A 123 -17.61 2.55 -11.22
N HIS A 124 -18.35 2.90 -12.29
CA HIS A 124 -18.27 4.22 -12.92
C HIS A 124 -18.68 5.39 -11.99
N ASP A 125 -19.51 5.13 -10.99
CA ASP A 125 -19.97 6.13 -10.00
C ASP A 125 -19.22 6.06 -8.66
N VAL A 126 -18.25 5.15 -8.53
CA VAL A 126 -17.44 5.05 -7.31
C VAL A 126 -16.57 6.29 -7.16
N ALA A 127 -16.56 6.88 -5.97
CA ALA A 127 -15.68 8.00 -5.67
C ALA A 127 -14.20 7.54 -5.65
N ILE A 128 -13.35 8.21 -6.43
CA ILE A 128 -11.94 7.86 -6.53
C ILE A 128 -11.08 9.05 -6.06
N ALA A 129 -10.33 8.85 -4.98
CA ALA A 129 -9.40 9.83 -4.44
C ALA A 129 -7.95 9.53 -4.89
N SER A 130 -7.16 10.59 -5.06
CA SER A 130 -5.74 10.53 -5.41
C SER A 130 -4.88 10.92 -4.21
N GLY A 131 -4.03 10.00 -3.73
CA GLY A 131 -3.13 10.21 -2.61
C GLY A 131 -1.67 10.11 -3.00
N ARG A 132 -0.85 11.06 -2.54
CA ARG A 132 0.61 11.03 -2.66
C ARG A 132 1.23 10.61 -1.35
N TYR A 133 2.24 9.75 -1.40
CA TYR A 133 2.94 9.25 -0.21
C TYR A 133 4.42 9.03 -0.48
N GLY A 134 5.20 8.89 0.59
CA GLY A 134 6.57 8.39 0.54
C GLY A 134 7.57 9.24 -0.24
N LEU A 135 7.23 10.46 -0.60
CA LEU A 135 8.15 11.39 -1.24
C LEU A 135 9.24 11.83 -0.27
N GLY A 136 10.46 12.08 -0.78
CA GLY A 136 11.61 12.40 0.06
C GLY A 136 11.98 11.27 1.02
N SER A 137 11.75 10.01 0.64
CA SER A 137 12.02 8.81 1.46
C SER A 137 11.30 8.80 2.82
N LYS A 138 10.15 9.47 2.93
CA LYS A 138 9.33 9.45 4.14
C LYS A 138 8.66 8.08 4.31
N ASP A 139 8.68 7.59 5.55
CA ASP A 139 7.96 6.38 5.93
C ASP A 139 6.46 6.57 5.88
N THR A 140 5.76 5.48 5.64
CA THR A 140 4.29 5.44 5.69
C THR A 140 3.87 4.54 6.84
N THR A 141 3.14 5.12 7.80
CA THR A 141 2.74 4.43 9.02
C THR A 141 1.31 3.88 8.94
N PRO A 142 0.95 2.87 9.76
CA PRO A 142 -0.43 2.39 9.87
C PRO A 142 -1.44 3.50 10.21
N ALA A 143 -1.08 4.47 11.05
CA ALA A 143 -1.95 5.60 11.36
C ALA A 143 -2.24 6.49 10.14
N GLN A 144 -1.25 6.68 9.26
CA GLN A 144 -1.45 7.39 7.99
C GLN A 144 -2.35 6.61 7.04
N ILE A 145 -2.21 5.29 6.96
CA ILE A 145 -3.10 4.44 6.17
C ILE A 145 -4.53 4.48 6.72
N LYS A 146 -4.69 4.46 8.05
CA LYS A 146 -6.00 4.68 8.68
C LYS A 146 -6.60 6.01 8.23
N ALA A 147 -5.83 7.10 8.22
CA ALA A 147 -6.30 8.42 7.76
C ALA A 147 -6.78 8.40 6.30
N VAL A 148 -6.14 7.61 5.41
CA VAL A 148 -6.58 7.44 4.02
C VAL A 148 -7.98 6.81 3.97
N TYR A 149 -8.22 5.74 4.72
CA TYR A 149 -9.56 5.13 4.76
C TYR A 149 -10.61 6.07 5.36
N TRP A 150 -10.27 6.82 6.40
CA TRP A 150 -11.19 7.75 7.07
C TRP A 150 -11.44 9.01 6.27
N ASN A 151 -10.52 9.45 5.40
CA ASN A 151 -10.75 10.60 4.51
C ASN A 151 -12.07 10.48 3.74
N ALA A 152 -12.42 9.27 3.39
CA ALA A 152 -13.65 8.95 2.68
C ALA A 152 -14.92 9.10 3.51
N SER A 153 -14.83 8.82 4.79
CA SER A 153 -15.97 8.82 5.71
C SER A 153 -16.40 10.22 6.12
N TRP A 154 -15.57 11.23 5.91
CA TRP A 154 -15.79 12.60 6.38
C TRP A 154 -16.29 13.51 5.27
N LYS A 155 -17.62 13.54 5.08
CA LYS A 155 -18.26 14.32 4.02
C LYS A 155 -17.85 15.80 3.98
N ASP A 156 -17.64 16.42 5.15
CA ASP A 156 -17.32 17.85 5.26
C ASP A 156 -15.82 18.17 5.09
N THR A 157 -14.97 17.19 5.30
CA THR A 157 -13.51 17.35 5.23
C THR A 157 -12.84 16.45 4.19
N TYR A 158 -13.64 15.79 3.34
CA TYR A 158 -13.17 14.93 2.28
C TYR A 158 -12.22 15.65 1.31
N LYS A 159 -11.03 15.11 1.14
CA LYS A 159 -10.03 15.60 0.19
C LYS A 159 -9.93 14.62 -0.98
N PRO A 160 -10.47 14.95 -2.17
CA PRO A 160 -10.36 14.09 -3.35
C PRO A 160 -8.91 13.97 -3.86
N ARG A 161 -8.06 14.92 -3.47
CA ARG A 161 -6.60 14.88 -3.63
C ARG A 161 -5.98 15.14 -2.27
N PHE A 162 -5.03 14.30 -1.87
CA PHE A 162 -4.41 14.41 -0.56
C PHE A 162 -2.96 13.96 -0.57
N THR A 163 -2.24 14.29 0.52
CA THR A 163 -0.92 13.76 0.84
C THR A 163 -0.92 13.13 2.22
N ILE A 164 -0.09 12.12 2.42
CA ILE A 164 0.22 11.54 3.72
C ILE A 164 1.73 11.51 3.94
N GLY A 165 2.16 11.73 5.20
CA GLY A 165 3.57 11.77 5.56
C GLY A 165 4.34 12.99 5.04
N ILE A 166 3.65 13.95 4.46
CA ILE A 166 4.19 15.20 3.91
C ILE A 166 3.35 16.33 4.48
N GLU A 167 3.96 17.34 5.09
CA GLU A 167 3.29 18.57 5.42
C GLU A 167 3.23 19.44 4.15
N ASP A 168 2.02 19.77 3.75
CA ASP A 168 1.75 20.67 2.64
C ASP A 168 1.06 21.93 3.19
N ASP A 169 1.86 22.94 3.43
CA ASP A 169 1.45 24.24 3.95
C ASP A 169 1.00 25.24 2.86
N VAL A 170 1.14 24.86 1.59
CA VAL A 170 0.76 25.69 0.45
C VAL A 170 -0.66 25.38 -0.02
N THR A 171 -0.95 24.11 -0.28
CA THR A 171 -2.26 23.67 -0.81
C THR A 171 -3.12 22.95 0.24
N ASN A 172 -2.56 22.69 1.44
CA ASN A 172 -3.23 22.09 2.59
C ASN A 172 -3.89 20.74 2.27
N LEU A 173 -3.23 19.95 1.43
CA LEU A 173 -3.71 18.62 1.02
C LEU A 173 -3.38 17.51 2.01
N SER A 174 -2.53 17.77 3.00
CA SER A 174 -2.13 16.77 4.00
C SER A 174 -3.33 16.28 4.81
N LEU A 175 -3.45 14.96 4.94
CA LEU A 175 -4.41 14.36 5.87
C LEU A 175 -3.87 14.47 7.29
N GLU A 176 -4.73 14.82 8.21
CA GLU A 176 -4.42 14.75 9.63
C GLU A 176 -4.33 13.28 10.05
N THR A 177 -3.33 12.99 10.87
CA THR A 177 -3.07 11.64 11.38
C THR A 177 -3.27 11.65 12.89
N GLU A 178 -4.23 10.89 13.38
CA GLU A 178 -4.51 10.77 14.81
C GLU A 178 -3.55 9.76 15.46
N GLY A 179 -2.66 10.25 16.31
CA GLY A 179 -1.83 9.44 17.20
C GLY A 179 -0.91 8.44 16.53
N LYS A 180 -0.55 7.38 17.26
CA LYS A 180 0.15 6.21 16.76
C LYS A 180 -0.79 5.03 16.80
N LEU A 181 -0.86 4.28 15.71
CA LEU A 181 -1.54 3.00 15.67
C LEU A 181 -0.48 1.91 15.81
N ASP A 182 -0.57 1.12 16.88
CA ASP A 182 0.30 -0.03 17.12
C ASP A 182 -0.40 -1.28 16.57
N SER A 183 0.03 -1.71 15.40
CA SER A 183 -0.46 -2.91 14.72
C SER A 183 0.42 -4.13 15.00
N ALA A 184 1.46 -4.00 15.84
CA ALA A 184 2.38 -5.09 16.11
C ALA A 184 1.64 -6.29 16.74
N PRO A 185 1.88 -7.52 16.25
CA PRO A 185 1.29 -8.73 16.82
C PRO A 185 1.64 -8.90 18.29
N ALA A 186 0.73 -9.50 19.07
CA ALA A 186 0.97 -9.81 20.48
C ALA A 186 2.25 -10.67 20.63
N GLY A 187 3.10 -10.29 21.57
CA GLY A 187 4.40 -10.96 21.80
C GLY A 187 5.56 -10.39 21.00
N THR A 188 5.34 -9.37 20.19
CA THR A 188 6.41 -8.66 19.50
C THR A 188 7.30 -7.93 20.50
N THR A 189 8.63 -8.13 20.39
CA THR A 189 9.63 -7.37 21.16
C THR A 189 10.28 -6.35 20.22
N ALA A 190 10.03 -5.07 20.45
CA ALA A 190 10.64 -3.97 19.71
C ALA A 190 11.87 -3.44 20.47
N CYS A 191 13.02 -3.38 19.78
CA CYS A 191 14.26 -2.84 20.31
C CYS A 191 14.71 -1.63 19.48
N LYS A 192 15.17 -0.57 20.12
CA LYS A 192 15.72 0.61 19.44
C LYS A 192 17.18 0.78 19.82
N PHE A 193 18.04 0.79 18.81
CA PHE A 193 19.47 0.98 18.94
C PHE A 193 19.87 2.35 18.42
N TRP A 194 20.60 3.11 19.22
CA TRP A 194 21.14 4.41 18.83
C TRP A 194 22.63 4.29 18.59
N GLY A 195 23.10 4.80 17.48
CA GLY A 195 24.54 4.86 17.14
C GLY A 195 24.91 6.26 16.67
N LEU A 196 26.11 6.68 16.96
CA LEU A 196 26.69 7.95 16.53
C LEU A 196 27.81 7.70 15.52
N GLY A 197 27.62 8.19 14.30
CA GLY A 197 28.59 8.03 13.23
C GLY A 197 28.89 6.56 12.92
N ALA A 198 30.17 6.23 12.70
CA ALA A 198 30.64 4.88 12.37
C ALA A 198 31.07 4.07 13.60
N ASP A 199 30.23 4.03 14.64
CA ASP A 199 30.53 3.38 15.92
C ASP A 199 30.33 1.85 15.95
N GLY A 200 29.90 1.26 14.83
CA GLY A 200 29.67 -0.19 14.70
C GLY A 200 28.27 -0.66 15.12
N THR A 201 27.37 0.23 15.58
CA THR A 201 26.02 -0.13 16.03
C THR A 201 25.20 -0.84 14.95
N VAL A 202 25.31 -0.44 13.68
CA VAL A 202 24.63 -1.10 12.56
C VAL A 202 25.10 -2.55 12.41
N GLY A 203 26.41 -2.79 12.49
CA GLY A 203 27.02 -4.14 12.43
C GLY A 203 26.57 -5.00 13.62
N ALA A 204 26.57 -4.45 14.82
CA ALA A 204 26.10 -5.14 16.02
C ALA A 204 24.61 -5.54 15.91
N ASN A 205 23.77 -4.64 15.44
CA ASN A 205 22.34 -4.93 15.25
C ASN A 205 22.12 -6.01 14.17
N LYS A 206 22.82 -5.97 13.04
CA LYS A 206 22.78 -7.04 12.02
C LYS A 206 23.18 -8.39 12.59
N ASN A 207 24.25 -8.44 13.42
CA ASN A 207 24.66 -9.68 14.07
C ASN A 207 23.59 -10.18 15.07
N SER A 208 22.98 -9.29 15.84
CA SER A 208 21.92 -9.67 16.78
C SER A 208 20.73 -10.32 16.07
N ILE A 209 20.27 -9.76 14.96
CA ILE A 209 19.19 -10.34 14.17
C ILE A 209 19.55 -11.71 13.65
N LYS A 210 20.78 -11.85 13.13
CA LYS A 210 21.30 -13.13 12.63
C LYS A 210 21.34 -14.19 13.72
N ILE A 211 21.84 -13.84 14.92
CA ILE A 211 21.90 -14.75 16.06
C ILE A 211 20.48 -15.20 16.47
N ILE A 212 19.52 -14.27 16.52
CA ILE A 212 18.14 -14.61 16.85
C ILE A 212 17.56 -15.57 15.79
N GLY A 213 17.71 -15.25 14.51
CA GLY A 213 17.18 -16.09 13.43
C GLY A 213 17.84 -17.46 13.29
N ASP A 214 19.17 -17.55 13.58
CA ASP A 214 19.91 -18.82 13.46
C ASP A 214 19.72 -19.74 14.67
N HIS A 215 19.37 -19.20 15.83
CA HIS A 215 19.36 -19.95 17.11
C HIS A 215 18.01 -20.02 17.80
N THR A 216 16.96 -19.45 17.22
CA THR A 216 15.59 -19.50 17.77
C THR A 216 14.57 -19.68 16.65
N ASP A 217 13.36 -20.08 17.00
CA ASP A 217 12.22 -20.14 16.08
C ASP A 217 11.51 -18.77 15.90
N LEU A 218 12.12 -17.69 16.38
CA LEU A 218 11.57 -16.34 16.28
C LEU A 218 11.90 -15.70 14.94
N TYR A 219 10.97 -14.94 14.41
CA TYR A 219 11.24 -14.05 13.29
C TYR A 219 11.90 -12.77 13.79
N ALA A 220 13.00 -12.37 13.16
CA ALA A 220 13.72 -11.15 13.50
C ALA A 220 13.93 -10.29 12.25
N GLN A 221 13.64 -9.01 12.38
CA GLN A 221 13.89 -8.03 11.32
C GLN A 221 14.46 -6.74 11.90
N ALA A 222 15.19 -5.97 11.11
CA ALA A 222 15.64 -4.64 11.50
C ALA A 222 15.44 -3.64 10.38
N TYR A 223 15.16 -2.43 10.82
CA TYR A 223 15.12 -1.24 9.98
C TYR A 223 16.24 -0.29 10.41
N PHE A 224 16.95 0.31 9.45
CA PHE A 224 18.04 1.24 9.71
C PHE A 224 17.68 2.60 9.12
N ALA A 225 17.56 3.60 9.98
CA ALA A 225 17.41 4.99 9.59
C ALA A 225 18.74 5.73 9.82
N TYR A 226 19.10 6.59 8.90
CA TYR A 226 20.28 7.45 8.98
C TYR A 226 19.80 8.90 8.94
N ASP A 227 20.26 9.68 9.92
CA ASP A 227 20.03 11.11 9.98
C ASP A 227 21.40 11.81 9.92
N SER A 228 21.50 12.93 9.18
CA SER A 228 22.73 13.68 8.97
C SER A 228 22.56 15.14 9.34
#